data_26f8934f313bc7e178ee29c7af89f2c6
#
_entry.id   26f8934f313bc7e178ee29c7af89f2c6
#
_cell.length_a   1.000
_cell.length_b   1.000
_cell.length_c   1.000
_cell.angle_alpha   90.00
_cell.angle_beta   90.00
_cell.angle_gamma   90.00
#
_symmetry.space_group_name_H-M   'P 1'
#
loop_
_entity.id
_entity.type
_entity.pdbx_description
1 polymer ?
#
loop_
_entity_poly.entity_id
_entity_poly.type
_entity_poly.pdbx_seq_one_letter_code
_entity_poly.pdbx_strand_id
1 'polypeptide(L)'
;MGGDSTDTPQGVGHGGGTEASHVPVLLKEAIDFLNVRRGGTYIDATVGLGGHSYEIAKRLGAPGHLIGLDKDPKALEIAEKQLMPTAGSSTALSPPTGDKMLGRNDKELTDWPTITLLHRSFADIANGQGPATIDGILADIGVSNLQLSDPARGFSFQAEGPLDMRMDPQSERTAEQVLNHLDERELADVIYEFGEERRSRRIARAIVRSRPIRSTAHLADVISAAARPMNSEQRRIHPATRTFQALRILVNRELDDLKALLEAAPRILKPGGRVVVISFHSLEDRIVKDAFREGEKKYKYFRVLTKKPVTASEEEQDRNPRARSAKLRAAEKV
;
A
#
# COMPACT_ATOMS: atom_id res chain seq x y z
N MET A 1 21.87 36.26 56.82
CA MET A 1 20.77 36.88 56.05
C MET A 1 21.07 36.55 54.65
N GLY A 2 20.49 35.62 53.95
CA GLY A 2 19.12 35.15 53.92
C GLY A 2 18.72 35.23 52.45
N GLY A 3 18.22 34.23 51.91
CA GLY A 3 17.58 34.30 50.56
C GLY A 3 17.82 33.06 49.72
N ASP A 4 17.23 31.99 50.17
CA ASP A 4 16.97 30.79 49.41
C ASP A 4 15.86 31.08 48.38
N SER A 5 16.10 30.82 47.12
CA SER A 5 15.07 30.85 46.08
C SER A 5 15.17 29.58 45.26
N THR A 6 14.44 28.60 45.71
CA THR A 6 14.13 27.37 44.95
C THR A 6 13.30 27.71 43.72
N ASP A 7 13.91 27.62 42.57
CA ASP A 7 13.21 27.72 41.27
C ASP A 7 12.93 26.30 40.74
N THR A 8 11.67 25.91 40.81
CA THR A 8 11.15 24.63 40.32
C THR A 8 10.90 24.76 38.83
N PRO A 9 11.45 23.91 37.92
CA PRO A 9 11.09 23.98 36.53
C PRO A 9 9.68 23.42 36.32
N GLN A 10 8.81 24.27 35.83
CA GLN A 10 7.45 23.94 35.41
C GLN A 10 7.47 22.89 34.29
N GLY A 11 6.55 21.96 34.40
CA GLY A 11 6.40 20.82 33.52
C GLY A 11 6.25 21.19 32.05
N VAL A 12 7.00 20.49 31.25
CA VAL A 12 6.86 20.48 29.78
C VAL A 12 5.56 19.76 29.47
N GLY A 13 4.60 20.52 28.95
CA GLY A 13 3.32 20.01 28.51
C GLY A 13 3.51 18.91 27.45
N HIS A 14 2.85 17.78 27.67
CA HIS A 14 2.67 16.75 26.67
C HIS A 14 1.89 17.35 25.50
N GLY A 15 2.60 17.71 24.45
CA GLY A 15 2.00 18.05 23.16
C GLY A 15 1.31 16.80 22.62
N GLY A 16 -0.02 16.84 22.57
CA GLY A 16 -0.82 15.84 21.91
C GLY A 16 -0.33 15.70 20.47
N GLY A 17 0.12 14.49 20.09
CA GLY A 17 0.48 14.17 18.72
C GLY A 17 -0.75 14.37 17.84
N THR A 18 -0.70 15.36 16.97
CA THR A 18 -1.62 15.48 15.85
C THR A 18 -1.46 14.23 15.00
N GLU A 19 -2.49 13.37 14.95
CA GLU A 19 -2.60 12.30 13.98
C GLU A 19 -2.36 12.93 12.59
N ALA A 20 -1.20 12.63 12.00
CA ALA A 20 -0.89 13.06 10.65
C ALA A 20 -1.93 12.43 9.72
N SER A 21 -2.83 13.23 9.19
CA SER A 21 -3.85 12.80 8.25
C SER A 21 -3.17 12.07 7.09
N HIS A 22 -3.52 10.80 6.90
CA HIS A 22 -2.97 9.97 5.84
C HIS A 22 -3.42 10.52 4.48
N VAL A 23 -2.52 11.19 3.78
CA VAL A 23 -2.77 11.64 2.40
C VAL A 23 -2.45 10.49 1.45
N PRO A 24 -3.43 10.01 0.65
CA PRO A 24 -3.18 8.98 -0.36
C PRO A 24 -2.14 9.45 -1.38
N VAL A 25 -1.29 8.54 -1.84
CA VAL A 25 -0.22 8.82 -2.80
C VAL A 25 -0.83 9.01 -4.19
N LEU A 26 -0.41 10.04 -4.93
CA LEU A 26 -0.86 10.32 -6.31
C LEU A 26 -2.39 10.37 -6.44
N LEU A 27 -3.08 10.86 -5.39
CA LEU A 27 -4.55 10.84 -5.31
C LEU A 27 -5.20 11.51 -6.51
N LYS A 28 -4.75 12.71 -6.86
CA LYS A 28 -5.32 13.47 -7.97
C LYS A 28 -5.13 12.73 -9.29
N GLU A 29 -3.91 12.28 -9.56
CA GLU A 29 -3.54 11.58 -10.78
C GLU A 29 -4.29 10.25 -10.90
N ALA A 30 -4.41 9.50 -9.81
CA ALA A 30 -5.13 8.24 -9.78
C ALA A 30 -6.60 8.42 -10.17
N ILE A 31 -7.26 9.40 -9.58
CA ILE A 31 -8.66 9.70 -9.85
C ILE A 31 -8.86 10.26 -11.28
N ASP A 32 -7.97 11.12 -11.75
CA ASP A 32 -8.03 11.68 -13.10
C ASP A 32 -7.89 10.57 -14.17
N PHE A 33 -6.93 9.64 -13.99
CA PHE A 33 -6.77 8.50 -14.89
C PHE A 33 -7.90 7.48 -14.78
N LEU A 34 -8.42 7.24 -13.58
CA LEU A 34 -9.54 6.32 -13.35
C LEU A 34 -10.82 6.83 -14.05
N ASN A 35 -10.96 8.15 -14.21
CA ASN A 35 -12.08 8.79 -14.90
C ASN A 35 -13.44 8.34 -14.35
N VAL A 36 -13.64 8.51 -13.04
CA VAL A 36 -14.84 8.07 -12.33
C VAL A 36 -16.09 8.70 -12.93
N ARG A 37 -17.02 7.84 -13.35
CA ARG A 37 -18.33 8.22 -13.92
C ARG A 37 -19.42 8.01 -12.88
N ARG A 38 -20.30 9.00 -12.75
CA ARG A 38 -21.43 8.90 -11.85
C ARG A 38 -22.30 7.66 -12.16
N GLY A 39 -22.69 6.93 -11.14
CA GLY A 39 -23.55 5.75 -11.26
C GLY A 39 -22.85 4.48 -11.80
N GLY A 40 -21.53 4.53 -12.03
CA GLY A 40 -20.75 3.36 -12.48
C GLY A 40 -20.47 2.36 -11.36
N THR A 41 -19.76 1.28 -11.71
CA THR A 41 -19.26 0.26 -10.77
C THR A 41 -17.74 0.26 -10.79
N TYR A 42 -17.11 0.53 -9.64
CA TYR A 42 -15.66 0.62 -9.51
C TYR A 42 -15.14 -0.33 -8.44
N ILE A 43 -13.92 -0.81 -8.64
CA ILE A 43 -13.20 -1.62 -7.66
C ILE A 43 -11.99 -0.82 -7.17
N ASP A 44 -11.89 -0.63 -5.85
CA ASP A 44 -10.63 -0.31 -5.17
C ASP A 44 -10.04 -1.63 -4.65
N ALA A 45 -9.00 -2.10 -5.31
CA ALA A 45 -8.37 -3.40 -5.03
C ALA A 45 -7.51 -3.39 -3.76
N THR A 46 -7.28 -2.21 -3.18
CA THR A 46 -6.38 -1.95 -2.04
C THR A 46 -6.92 -0.79 -1.21
N VAL A 47 -8.04 -1.00 -0.55
CA VAL A 47 -8.77 0.05 0.18
C VAL A 47 -7.88 0.77 1.20
N GLY A 48 -7.02 0.03 1.91
CA GLY A 48 -6.21 0.58 2.97
C GLY A 48 -7.07 1.31 4.01
N LEU A 49 -6.74 2.56 4.28
CA LEU A 49 -7.52 3.40 5.18
C LEU A 49 -8.71 4.11 4.51
N GLY A 50 -8.97 3.85 3.23
CA GLY A 50 -10.13 4.37 2.51
C GLY A 50 -9.93 5.70 1.79
N GLY A 51 -8.71 6.23 1.71
CA GLY A 51 -8.48 7.56 1.16
C GLY A 51 -8.82 7.70 -0.33
N HIS A 52 -8.33 6.80 -1.18
CA HIS A 52 -8.71 6.73 -2.60
C HIS A 52 -10.19 6.37 -2.76
N SER A 53 -10.64 5.37 -2.02
CA SER A 53 -12.05 4.92 -2.00
C SER A 53 -13.03 6.06 -1.71
N TYR A 54 -12.70 6.94 -0.76
CA TYR A 54 -13.53 8.09 -0.42
C TYR A 54 -13.68 9.06 -1.60
N GLU A 55 -12.58 9.38 -2.28
CA GLU A 55 -12.62 10.26 -3.45
C GLU A 55 -13.32 9.62 -4.67
N ILE A 56 -13.23 8.30 -4.82
CA ILE A 56 -14.03 7.55 -5.81
C ILE A 56 -15.52 7.66 -5.44
N ALA A 57 -15.90 7.34 -4.20
CA ALA A 57 -17.28 7.35 -3.75
C ALA A 57 -17.94 8.72 -3.91
N LYS A 58 -17.22 9.80 -3.57
CA LYS A 58 -17.69 11.19 -3.73
C LYS A 58 -18.05 11.54 -5.17
N ARG A 59 -17.29 11.04 -6.16
CA ARG A 59 -17.55 11.28 -7.59
C ARG A 59 -18.61 10.35 -8.16
N LEU A 60 -18.67 9.17 -7.59
CA LEU A 60 -19.55 8.09 -8.05
C LEU A 60 -21.01 8.40 -7.78
N GLY A 61 -21.34 8.87 -6.58
CA GLY A 61 -22.69 9.18 -6.17
C GLY A 61 -23.68 8.02 -6.34
N ALA A 62 -24.93 8.21 -5.97
CA ALA A 62 -25.99 7.24 -6.26
C ALA A 62 -26.40 7.30 -7.77
N PRO A 63 -26.75 6.19 -8.42
CA PRO A 63 -26.84 4.80 -7.94
C PRO A 63 -25.52 3.99 -8.13
N GLY A 64 -24.37 4.61 -7.99
CA GLY A 64 -23.08 3.96 -8.19
C GLY A 64 -22.75 2.87 -7.17
N HIS A 65 -21.78 2.03 -7.49
CA HIS A 65 -21.31 0.96 -6.62
C HIS A 65 -19.79 0.95 -6.53
N LEU A 66 -19.25 1.05 -5.32
CA LEU A 66 -17.83 0.88 -5.01
C LEU A 66 -17.63 -0.44 -4.28
N ILE A 67 -16.78 -1.29 -4.85
CA ILE A 67 -16.34 -2.55 -4.25
C ILE A 67 -14.91 -2.35 -3.77
N GLY A 68 -14.69 -2.46 -2.46
CA GLY A 68 -13.37 -2.31 -1.84
C GLY A 68 -12.82 -3.65 -1.38
N LEU A 69 -11.57 -3.93 -1.69
CA LEU A 69 -10.86 -5.15 -1.29
C LEU A 69 -9.64 -4.77 -0.43
N ASP A 70 -9.40 -5.51 0.63
CA ASP A 70 -8.13 -5.45 1.37
C ASP A 70 -7.84 -6.80 2.04
N LYS A 71 -6.56 -7.14 2.19
CA LYS A 71 -6.09 -8.31 2.93
C LYS A 71 -6.05 -8.06 4.44
N ASP A 72 -5.99 -6.79 4.87
CA ASP A 72 -5.88 -6.42 6.27
C ASP A 72 -7.25 -6.08 6.86
N PRO A 73 -7.80 -6.91 7.74
CA PRO A 73 -9.11 -6.65 8.33
C PRO A 73 -9.15 -5.36 9.17
N LYS A 74 -8.01 -4.95 9.79
CA LYS A 74 -7.94 -3.69 10.52
C LYS A 74 -8.05 -2.47 9.59
N ALA A 75 -7.50 -2.57 8.39
CA ALA A 75 -7.63 -1.52 7.39
C ALA A 75 -9.10 -1.37 6.95
N LEU A 76 -9.79 -2.49 6.71
CA LEU A 76 -11.22 -2.47 6.35
C LEU A 76 -12.11 -1.89 7.44
N GLU A 77 -11.85 -2.17 8.72
CA GLU A 77 -12.59 -1.58 9.85
C GLU A 77 -12.45 -0.04 9.89
N ILE A 78 -11.27 0.48 9.57
CA ILE A 78 -11.02 1.92 9.52
C ILE A 78 -11.70 2.53 8.29
N ALA A 79 -11.55 1.89 7.13
CA ALA A 79 -12.16 2.32 5.89
C ALA A 79 -13.69 2.32 5.97
N GLU A 80 -14.30 1.36 6.63
CA GLU A 80 -15.74 1.31 6.84
C GLU A 80 -16.24 2.55 7.58
N LYS A 81 -15.57 2.95 8.66
CA LYS A 81 -15.91 4.16 9.40
C LYS A 81 -15.78 5.44 8.58
N GLN A 82 -14.82 5.47 7.64
CA GLN A 82 -14.61 6.60 6.76
C GLN A 82 -15.61 6.65 5.61
N LEU A 83 -15.97 5.50 5.06
CA LEU A 83 -16.78 5.38 3.85
C LEU A 83 -18.28 5.26 4.12
N MET A 84 -18.65 4.71 5.28
CA MET A 84 -20.06 4.55 5.70
C MET A 84 -20.37 5.52 6.85
N PRO A 85 -20.67 6.78 6.56
CA PRO A 85 -21.00 7.75 7.59
C PRO A 85 -22.28 7.35 8.27
N THR A 86 -22.21 6.97 9.56
CA THR A 86 -23.38 6.75 10.39
C THR A 86 -24.09 8.09 10.61
N ALA A 87 -25.40 8.11 10.47
CA ALA A 87 -26.21 9.25 10.86
C ALA A 87 -25.97 9.53 12.36
N GLY A 88 -25.22 10.59 12.69
CA GLY A 88 -24.96 11.02 14.07
C GLY A 88 -23.51 10.95 14.57
N SER A 89 -22.55 10.45 13.84
CA SER A 89 -21.14 10.45 14.26
C SER A 89 -20.41 11.72 13.79
N SER A 90 -20.18 12.66 14.71
CA SER A 90 -19.45 13.92 14.44
C SER A 90 -17.92 13.80 14.47
N THR A 91 -17.38 12.59 14.38
CA THR A 91 -15.93 12.33 14.35
C THR A 91 -15.47 11.91 12.96
N ALA A 92 -15.82 12.68 11.93
CA ALA A 92 -15.16 12.55 10.63
C ALA A 92 -13.78 13.19 10.72
N LEU A 93 -12.73 12.42 10.40
CA LEU A 93 -11.38 12.96 10.18
C LEU A 93 -11.47 14.10 9.16
N SER A 94 -11.03 15.30 9.55
CA SER A 94 -11.05 16.47 8.68
C SER A 94 -10.26 16.22 7.41
N PRO A 95 -10.77 16.61 6.23
CA PRO A 95 -9.98 16.58 5.00
C PRO A 95 -8.76 17.52 5.14
N PRO A 96 -7.66 17.28 4.41
CA PRO A 96 -6.41 18.02 4.53
C PRO A 96 -6.43 19.45 3.94
N THR A 97 -7.57 20.00 3.64
CA THR A 97 -7.74 21.40 3.19
C THR A 97 -8.64 22.12 4.16
N GLY A 98 -8.19 23.25 4.67
CA GLY A 98 -8.77 24.06 5.75
C GLY A 98 -10.19 24.63 5.52
N ASP A 99 -11.03 23.98 4.77
CA ASP A 99 -12.45 24.30 4.66
C ASP A 99 -13.21 23.63 5.80
N LYS A 100 -13.81 24.46 6.64
CA LYS A 100 -14.75 24.03 7.69
C LYS A 100 -15.83 23.12 7.08
N MET A 101 -15.88 21.88 7.56
CA MET A 101 -17.00 21.00 7.28
C MET A 101 -18.30 21.68 7.77
N LEU A 102 -19.03 22.28 6.85
CA LEU A 102 -20.45 22.54 7.03
C LEU A 102 -21.16 21.20 7.19
N GLY A 103 -22.01 21.07 8.20
CA GLY A 103 -22.74 19.82 8.50
C GLY A 103 -23.34 19.20 7.24
N ARG A 104 -23.07 17.91 7.03
CA ARG A 104 -23.62 17.15 5.89
C ARG A 104 -25.15 17.22 5.99
N ASN A 105 -25.75 17.80 4.98
CA ASN A 105 -27.20 17.81 4.84
C ASN A 105 -27.70 16.39 4.48
N ASP A 106 -28.91 16.04 4.89
CA ASP A 106 -29.57 14.76 4.57
C ASP A 106 -29.56 14.42 3.07
N LYS A 107 -29.45 15.43 2.19
CA LYS A 107 -29.27 15.27 0.75
C LYS A 107 -27.93 14.59 0.35
N GLU A 108 -26.86 14.77 1.12
CA GLU A 108 -25.56 14.13 0.82
C GLU A 108 -25.61 12.62 1.13
N LEU A 109 -26.40 12.21 2.12
CA LEU A 109 -26.61 10.79 2.44
C LEU A 109 -27.43 10.06 1.36
N THR A 110 -28.35 10.76 0.69
CA THR A 110 -29.16 10.16 -0.40
C THR A 110 -28.39 10.05 -1.72
N ASP A 111 -27.27 10.75 -1.85
CA ASP A 111 -26.44 10.76 -3.07
C ASP A 111 -25.13 9.96 -2.94
N TRP A 112 -24.97 9.18 -1.86
CA TRP A 112 -23.78 8.34 -1.66
C TRP A 112 -23.95 7.00 -2.37
N PRO A 113 -22.87 6.43 -2.98
CA PRO A 113 -22.95 5.15 -3.67
C PRO A 113 -23.14 3.99 -2.69
N THR A 114 -23.57 2.84 -3.22
CA THR A 114 -23.46 1.58 -2.49
C THR A 114 -22.00 1.22 -2.32
N ILE A 115 -21.59 0.84 -1.09
CA ILE A 115 -20.22 0.43 -0.79
C ILE A 115 -20.25 -1.00 -0.27
N THR A 116 -19.39 -1.85 -0.85
CA THR A 116 -19.18 -3.24 -0.41
C THR A 116 -17.70 -3.41 -0.08
N LEU A 117 -17.38 -3.69 1.18
CA LEU A 117 -16.00 -3.97 1.62
C LEU A 117 -15.83 -5.47 1.82
N LEU A 118 -14.75 -6.02 1.27
CA LEU A 118 -14.47 -7.46 1.28
C LEU A 118 -13.05 -7.72 1.81
N HIS A 119 -12.95 -8.54 2.86
CA HIS A 119 -11.68 -9.10 3.32
C HIS A 119 -11.20 -10.15 2.31
N ARG A 120 -10.41 -9.71 1.35
CA ARG A 120 -10.01 -10.54 0.20
C ARG A 120 -8.74 -9.99 -0.44
N SER A 121 -7.93 -10.90 -1.00
CA SER A 121 -6.83 -10.50 -1.89
C SER A 121 -7.37 -9.91 -3.21
N PHE A 122 -6.69 -8.93 -3.75
CA PHE A 122 -6.95 -8.45 -5.10
C PHE A 122 -6.61 -9.48 -6.21
N ALA A 123 -5.91 -10.57 -5.89
CA ALA A 123 -5.79 -11.71 -6.80
C ALA A 123 -7.16 -12.30 -7.18
N ASP A 124 -8.11 -12.18 -6.27
CA ASP A 124 -9.47 -12.72 -6.41
C ASP A 124 -10.48 -11.68 -6.95
N ILE A 125 -9.99 -10.63 -7.61
CA ILE A 125 -10.80 -9.49 -8.07
C ILE A 125 -11.95 -9.89 -8.98
N ALA A 126 -11.80 -10.98 -9.72
CA ALA A 126 -12.85 -11.49 -10.61
C ALA A 126 -13.94 -12.32 -9.89
N ASN A 127 -13.71 -12.72 -8.63
CA ASN A 127 -14.65 -13.56 -7.91
C ASN A 127 -15.95 -12.79 -7.60
N GLY A 128 -17.07 -13.27 -8.13
CA GLY A 128 -18.38 -12.62 -8.02
C GLY A 128 -18.62 -11.51 -9.06
N GLN A 129 -17.67 -11.27 -9.98
CA GLN A 129 -17.83 -10.30 -11.05
C GLN A 129 -18.13 -11.01 -12.38
N GLY A 130 -19.16 -10.52 -13.07
CA GLY A 130 -19.43 -10.95 -14.44
C GLY A 130 -18.45 -10.33 -15.44
N PRO A 131 -18.39 -10.85 -16.68
CA PRO A 131 -17.59 -10.22 -17.73
C PRO A 131 -18.15 -8.84 -18.08
N ALA A 132 -17.25 -7.87 -18.28
CA ALA A 132 -17.58 -6.51 -18.68
C ALA A 132 -18.63 -5.81 -17.77
N THR A 133 -18.47 -5.95 -16.45
CA THR A 133 -19.38 -5.33 -15.45
C THR A 133 -18.77 -4.11 -14.78
N ILE A 134 -17.45 -3.93 -14.81
CA ILE A 134 -16.69 -2.95 -14.05
C ILE A 134 -16.28 -1.76 -14.92
N ASP A 135 -16.53 -0.53 -14.45
CA ASP A 135 -16.18 0.71 -15.14
C ASP A 135 -14.74 1.15 -14.85
N GLY A 136 -14.17 0.75 -13.70
CA GLY A 136 -12.77 1.03 -13.40
C GLY A 136 -12.23 0.27 -12.20
N ILE A 137 -10.91 0.08 -12.21
CA ILE A 137 -10.14 -0.62 -11.17
C ILE A 137 -9.00 0.28 -10.74
N LEU A 138 -8.87 0.51 -9.44
CA LEU A 138 -7.70 1.13 -8.82
C LEU A 138 -6.98 0.09 -7.96
N ALA A 139 -5.65 0.08 -8.02
CA ALA A 139 -4.79 -0.69 -7.13
C ALA A 139 -3.60 0.17 -6.68
N ASP A 140 -3.58 0.59 -5.40
CA ASP A 140 -2.46 1.26 -4.73
C ASP A 140 -1.68 0.19 -3.96
N ILE A 141 -0.76 -0.51 -4.66
CA ILE A 141 -0.11 -1.70 -4.14
C ILE A 141 1.00 -1.38 -3.14
N GLY A 142 1.27 -2.32 -2.25
CA GLY A 142 2.29 -2.22 -1.21
C GLY A 142 1.74 -2.20 0.20
N VAL A 143 2.55 -1.72 1.17
CA VAL A 143 2.19 -1.70 2.60
C VAL A 143 1.52 -0.39 2.99
N SER A 144 0.55 -0.44 3.88
CA SER A 144 -0.09 0.75 4.44
C SER A 144 0.77 1.40 5.53
N ASN A 145 0.50 2.68 5.86
CA ASN A 145 1.13 3.32 7.02
C ASN A 145 0.78 2.60 8.32
N LEU A 146 -0.43 2.07 8.45
CA LEU A 146 -0.84 1.30 9.61
C LEU A 146 0.06 0.09 9.85
N GLN A 147 0.42 -0.64 8.78
CA GLN A 147 1.31 -1.79 8.85
C GLN A 147 2.75 -1.40 9.18
N LEU A 148 3.26 -0.29 8.63
CA LEU A 148 4.62 0.16 8.86
C LEU A 148 4.83 0.80 10.24
N SER A 149 3.81 1.46 10.78
CA SER A 149 3.89 2.16 12.07
C SER A 149 3.64 1.26 13.28
N ASP A 150 3.05 0.07 13.08
CA ASP A 150 2.81 -0.90 14.15
C ASP A 150 4.01 -1.87 14.26
N PRO A 151 4.87 -1.74 15.29
CA PRO A 151 6.01 -2.65 15.45
C PRO A 151 5.59 -4.11 15.58
N ALA A 152 4.39 -4.40 16.12
CA ALA A 152 3.88 -5.76 16.30
C ALA A 152 3.61 -6.47 14.97
N ARG A 153 3.49 -5.72 13.86
CA ARG A 153 3.30 -6.29 12.52
C ARG A 153 4.62 -6.69 11.83
N GLY A 154 5.77 -6.22 12.30
CA GLY A 154 7.09 -6.62 11.82
C GLY A 154 7.51 -6.14 10.43
N PHE A 155 6.79 -5.19 9.81
CA PHE A 155 7.12 -4.65 8.48
C PHE A 155 8.30 -3.69 8.49
N SER A 156 8.62 -3.11 9.64
CA SER A 156 9.68 -2.11 9.81
C SER A 156 10.74 -2.61 10.79
N PHE A 157 11.97 -2.18 10.60
CA PHE A 157 13.10 -2.37 11.53
C PHE A 157 13.47 -1.07 12.28
N GLN A 158 12.66 -0.01 12.16
CA GLN A 158 12.86 1.23 12.91
C GLN A 158 12.53 1.07 14.39
N ALA A 159 11.64 0.13 14.70
CA ALA A 159 11.35 -0.31 16.05
C ALA A 159 11.46 -1.83 16.14
N GLU A 160 11.82 -2.36 17.32
CA GLU A 160 11.88 -3.80 17.51
C GLU A 160 10.48 -4.40 17.58
N GLY A 161 10.29 -5.50 16.86
CA GLY A 161 9.04 -6.26 16.81
C GLY A 161 9.24 -7.68 16.34
N PRO A 162 8.18 -8.51 16.37
CA PRO A 162 8.22 -9.88 15.84
C PRO A 162 8.42 -9.84 14.31
N LEU A 163 8.96 -10.90 13.74
CA LEU A 163 9.12 -11.07 12.30
C LEU A 163 7.86 -11.71 11.69
N ASP A 164 6.72 -10.99 11.77
CA ASP A 164 5.45 -11.44 11.21
C ASP A 164 5.37 -11.16 9.71
N MET A 165 5.28 -9.90 9.33
CA MET A 165 5.15 -9.36 7.97
C MET A 165 3.92 -9.83 7.17
N ARG A 166 2.94 -10.50 7.78
CA ARG A 166 1.70 -10.86 7.10
C ARG A 166 0.78 -9.65 6.97
N MET A 167 0.29 -9.37 5.77
CA MET A 167 -0.78 -8.39 5.57
C MET A 167 -2.11 -8.93 6.10
N ASP A 168 -2.44 -10.18 5.77
CA ASP A 168 -3.54 -10.92 6.35
C ASP A 168 -3.04 -11.76 7.53
N PRO A 169 -3.45 -11.46 8.78
CA PRO A 169 -3.06 -12.24 9.95
C PRO A 169 -3.47 -13.72 9.90
N GLN A 170 -4.43 -14.09 9.04
CA GLN A 170 -4.88 -15.47 8.86
C GLN A 170 -3.97 -16.26 7.91
N SER A 171 -3.03 -15.61 7.22
CA SER A 171 -2.06 -16.29 6.36
C SER A 171 -1.16 -17.24 7.17
N GLU A 172 -0.80 -18.38 6.58
CA GLU A 172 -0.09 -19.44 7.28
C GLU A 172 1.36 -19.10 7.63
N ARG A 173 2.08 -18.38 6.74
CA ARG A 173 3.53 -18.23 6.81
C ARG A 173 3.95 -16.83 7.27
N THR A 174 4.72 -16.76 8.36
CA THR A 174 5.36 -15.53 8.83
C THR A 174 6.78 -15.38 8.28
N ALA A 175 7.33 -14.15 8.34
CA ALA A 175 8.72 -13.90 7.98
C ALA A 175 9.70 -14.66 8.91
N GLU A 176 9.35 -14.86 10.18
CA GLU A 176 10.14 -15.66 11.11
C GLU A 176 10.29 -17.10 10.63
N GLN A 177 9.19 -17.71 10.20
CA GLN A 177 9.21 -19.08 9.67
C GLN A 177 10.05 -19.17 8.40
N VAL A 178 9.90 -18.21 7.48
CA VAL A 178 10.73 -18.11 6.27
C VAL A 178 12.22 -18.07 6.63
N LEU A 179 12.61 -17.15 7.52
CA LEU A 179 13.99 -16.93 7.89
C LEU A 179 14.63 -18.11 8.60
N ASN A 180 13.87 -18.83 9.42
CA ASN A 180 14.41 -19.91 10.26
C ASN A 180 14.36 -21.29 9.60
N HIS A 181 13.56 -21.49 8.52
CA HIS A 181 13.38 -22.82 7.91
C HIS A 181 13.89 -22.94 6.47
N LEU A 182 13.89 -21.86 5.65
CA LEU A 182 14.43 -21.94 4.29
C LEU A 182 15.93 -22.29 4.32
N ASP A 183 16.40 -23.07 3.35
CA ASP A 183 17.83 -23.30 3.22
C ASP A 183 18.59 -22.04 2.75
N GLU A 184 19.94 -22.06 2.86
CA GLU A 184 20.78 -20.90 2.52
C GLU A 184 20.59 -20.49 1.07
N ARG A 185 20.42 -21.43 0.15
CA ARG A 185 20.28 -21.16 -1.28
C ARG A 185 18.92 -20.56 -1.60
N GLU A 186 17.86 -21.18 -1.11
CA GLU A 186 16.49 -20.67 -1.29
C GLU A 186 16.35 -19.26 -0.73
N LEU A 187 16.89 -19.02 0.47
CA LEU A 187 16.86 -17.69 1.09
C LEU A 187 17.68 -16.66 0.26
N ALA A 188 18.82 -17.06 -0.29
CA ALA A 188 19.61 -16.21 -1.15
C ALA A 188 18.86 -15.85 -2.46
N ASP A 189 18.19 -16.82 -3.06
CA ASP A 189 17.40 -16.63 -4.27
C ASP A 189 16.22 -15.68 -4.02
N VAL A 190 15.49 -15.85 -2.91
CA VAL A 190 14.43 -14.93 -2.47
C VAL A 190 14.95 -13.49 -2.31
N ILE A 191 16.07 -13.31 -1.60
CA ILE A 191 16.66 -11.98 -1.37
C ILE A 191 17.14 -11.35 -2.69
N TYR A 192 17.63 -12.16 -3.63
CA TYR A 192 18.08 -11.70 -4.95
C TYR A 192 16.91 -11.31 -5.84
N GLU A 193 15.91 -12.19 -5.97
CA GLU A 193 14.79 -12.01 -6.91
C GLU A 193 13.82 -10.92 -6.44
N PHE A 194 13.43 -10.91 -5.17
CA PHE A 194 12.43 -10.00 -4.63
C PHE A 194 13.03 -8.72 -4.00
N GLY A 195 14.29 -8.79 -3.56
CA GLY A 195 14.99 -7.63 -3.02
C GLY A 195 15.88 -6.90 -4.03
N GLU A 196 16.13 -7.49 -5.19
CA GLU A 196 17.15 -7.03 -6.15
C GLU A 196 18.51 -6.77 -5.45
N GLU A 197 18.84 -7.58 -4.41
CA GLU A 197 20.05 -7.42 -3.60
C GLU A 197 21.20 -8.33 -4.12
N ARG A 198 22.21 -7.72 -4.68
CA ARG A 198 23.35 -8.44 -5.27
C ARG A 198 24.19 -9.23 -4.26
N ARG A 199 24.13 -8.87 -2.97
CA ARG A 199 24.85 -9.54 -1.87
C ARG A 199 24.00 -10.64 -1.21
N SER A 200 22.93 -11.08 -1.85
CA SER A 200 21.96 -12.03 -1.34
C SER A 200 22.59 -13.28 -0.71
N ARG A 201 23.56 -13.89 -1.39
CA ARG A 201 24.27 -15.10 -0.88
C ARG A 201 25.03 -14.83 0.42
N ARG A 202 25.66 -13.66 0.54
CA ARG A 202 26.39 -13.28 1.75
C ARG A 202 25.42 -12.99 2.91
N ILE A 203 24.32 -12.33 2.61
CA ILE A 203 23.26 -12.02 3.58
C ILE A 203 22.58 -13.31 4.04
N ALA A 204 22.18 -14.20 3.13
CA ALA A 204 21.55 -15.47 3.46
C ALA A 204 22.45 -16.33 4.36
N ARG A 205 23.74 -16.45 4.03
CA ARG A 205 24.72 -17.14 4.86
C ARG A 205 24.83 -16.56 6.27
N ALA A 206 24.84 -15.25 6.40
CA ALA A 206 24.89 -14.58 7.71
C ALA A 206 23.61 -14.87 8.50
N ILE A 207 22.44 -14.80 7.87
CA ILE A 207 21.15 -15.12 8.50
C ILE A 207 21.15 -16.57 9.01
N VAL A 208 21.52 -17.55 8.16
CA VAL A 208 21.54 -18.97 8.52
C VAL A 208 22.47 -19.26 9.70
N ARG A 209 23.64 -18.59 9.74
CA ARG A 209 24.59 -18.73 10.87
C ARG A 209 24.11 -18.08 12.17
N SER A 210 23.22 -17.10 12.08
CA SER A 210 22.70 -16.36 13.22
C SER A 210 21.34 -16.89 13.73
N ARG A 211 20.84 -17.97 13.15
CA ARG A 211 19.58 -18.59 13.58
C ARG A 211 19.65 -19.06 15.03
N PRO A 212 18.52 -18.96 15.77
CA PRO A 212 17.21 -18.47 15.34
C PRO A 212 17.17 -16.94 15.30
N ILE A 213 16.63 -16.37 14.20
CA ILE A 213 16.34 -14.94 14.08
C ILE A 213 15.01 -14.68 14.79
N ARG A 214 14.99 -13.75 15.76
CA ARG A 214 13.86 -13.59 16.69
C ARG A 214 13.10 -12.25 16.56
N SER A 215 13.74 -11.21 16.04
CA SER A 215 13.13 -9.88 15.94
C SER A 215 13.58 -9.13 14.70
N THR A 216 12.85 -8.07 14.36
CA THR A 216 13.19 -7.15 13.27
C THR A 216 14.55 -6.49 13.49
N ALA A 217 14.86 -6.07 14.72
CA ALA A 217 16.15 -5.49 15.07
C ALA A 217 17.29 -6.51 14.90
N HIS A 218 17.15 -7.73 15.43
CA HIS A 218 18.14 -8.80 15.25
C HIS A 218 18.42 -9.07 13.76
N LEU A 219 17.37 -9.17 12.93
CA LEU A 219 17.54 -9.35 11.49
C LEU A 219 18.31 -8.19 10.86
N ALA A 220 17.94 -6.94 11.19
CA ALA A 220 18.58 -5.75 10.65
C ALA A 220 20.07 -5.66 11.00
N ASP A 221 20.45 -6.03 12.22
CA ASP A 221 21.83 -6.09 12.68
C ASP A 221 22.66 -7.14 11.92
N VAL A 222 22.11 -8.35 11.78
CA VAL A 222 22.76 -9.44 11.00
C VAL A 222 23.01 -9.00 9.55
N ILE A 223 22.00 -8.38 8.92
CA ILE A 223 22.12 -7.90 7.54
C ILE A 223 23.16 -6.76 7.45
N SER A 224 23.13 -5.80 8.38
CA SER A 224 24.04 -4.67 8.39
C SER A 224 25.49 -5.10 8.55
N ALA A 225 25.76 -6.09 9.41
CA ALA A 225 27.09 -6.69 9.54
C ALA A 225 27.56 -7.40 8.27
N ALA A 226 26.64 -8.09 7.59
CA ALA A 226 26.94 -8.81 6.35
C ALA A 226 27.08 -7.88 5.13
N ALA A 227 26.29 -6.81 5.05
CA ALA A 227 26.15 -5.97 3.85
C ALA A 227 26.74 -4.56 4.03
N ARG A 228 27.90 -4.43 4.67
CA ARG A 228 28.56 -3.12 4.87
C ARG A 228 28.68 -2.36 3.56
N PRO A 229 28.22 -1.08 3.50
CA PRO A 229 28.31 -0.26 2.30
C PRO A 229 29.76 -0.03 1.88
N MET A 230 30.05 -0.16 0.59
CA MET A 230 31.40 0.06 0.06
C MET A 230 31.62 1.50 -0.44
N ASN A 231 30.53 2.25 -0.70
CA ASN A 231 30.56 3.63 -1.20
C ASN A 231 29.44 4.50 -0.61
N SER A 232 29.49 5.82 -0.88
CA SER A 232 28.52 6.81 -0.39
C SER A 232 27.09 6.62 -0.93
N GLU A 233 26.94 6.15 -2.17
CA GLU A 233 25.62 5.91 -2.77
C GLU A 233 24.88 4.77 -2.07
N GLN A 234 25.59 3.72 -1.67
CA GLN A 234 25.02 2.59 -0.93
C GLN A 234 24.63 2.95 0.51
N ARG A 235 25.09 4.09 1.03
CA ARG A 235 24.72 4.58 2.36
C ARG A 235 23.36 5.28 2.40
N ARG A 236 22.76 5.64 1.24
CA ARG A 236 21.49 6.35 1.17
C ARG A 236 20.30 5.49 1.60
N ILE A 237 20.40 4.17 1.45
CA ILE A 237 19.34 3.22 1.82
C ILE A 237 19.92 2.24 2.82
N HIS A 238 19.20 2.00 3.92
CA HIS A 238 19.63 1.05 4.93
C HIS A 238 19.79 -0.35 4.31
N PRO A 239 20.89 -1.09 4.62
CA PRO A 239 21.15 -2.40 4.01
C PRO A 239 20.03 -3.43 4.17
N ALA A 240 19.26 -3.36 5.26
CA ALA A 240 18.16 -4.27 5.52
C ALA A 240 16.93 -4.03 4.62
N THR A 241 16.75 -2.83 4.07
CA THR A 241 15.53 -2.45 3.33
C THR A 241 15.16 -3.46 2.24
N ARG A 242 16.13 -3.87 1.42
CA ARG A 242 15.90 -4.82 0.33
C ARG A 242 15.55 -6.23 0.80
N THR A 243 16.17 -6.68 1.88
CA THR A 243 15.87 -7.98 2.45
C THR A 243 14.48 -7.99 3.10
N PHE A 244 14.10 -6.92 3.81
CA PHE A 244 12.73 -6.75 4.34
C PHE A 244 11.70 -6.73 3.22
N GLN A 245 11.95 -5.99 2.13
CA GLN A 245 11.11 -6.03 0.93
C GLN A 245 10.97 -7.45 0.37
N ALA A 246 12.07 -8.19 0.23
CA ALA A 246 12.05 -9.55 -0.30
C ALA A 246 11.20 -10.51 0.53
N LEU A 247 11.36 -10.44 1.86
CA LEU A 247 10.57 -11.25 2.80
C LEU A 247 9.09 -10.90 2.74
N ARG A 248 8.76 -9.60 2.71
CA ARG A 248 7.40 -9.10 2.62
C ARG A 248 6.70 -9.61 1.35
N ILE A 249 7.38 -9.47 0.20
CA ILE A 249 6.87 -9.94 -1.09
C ILE A 249 6.60 -11.45 -1.05
N LEU A 250 7.52 -12.24 -0.50
CA LEU A 250 7.37 -13.69 -0.40
C LEU A 250 6.20 -14.08 0.51
N VAL A 251 6.17 -13.52 1.74
CA VAL A 251 5.15 -13.83 2.76
C VAL A 251 3.75 -13.53 2.24
N ASN A 252 3.59 -12.40 1.53
CA ASN A 252 2.27 -11.93 1.09
C ASN A 252 1.94 -12.27 -0.37
N ARG A 253 2.84 -12.95 -1.10
CA ARG A 253 2.68 -13.32 -2.51
C ARG A 253 2.36 -12.12 -3.42
N GLU A 254 2.94 -10.95 -3.09
CA GLU A 254 2.53 -9.65 -3.67
C GLU A 254 2.61 -9.62 -5.19
N LEU A 255 3.69 -10.18 -5.78
CA LEU A 255 3.88 -10.18 -7.23
C LEU A 255 2.97 -11.19 -7.96
N ASP A 256 2.64 -12.30 -7.33
CA ASP A 256 1.72 -13.29 -7.91
C ASP A 256 0.30 -12.74 -7.91
N ASP A 257 -0.11 -12.11 -6.83
CA ASP A 257 -1.41 -11.47 -6.72
C ASP A 257 -1.55 -10.33 -7.73
N LEU A 258 -0.48 -9.53 -7.93
CA LEU A 258 -0.46 -8.48 -8.95
C LEU A 258 -0.64 -9.04 -10.37
N LYS A 259 0.03 -10.14 -10.70
CA LYS A 259 -0.15 -10.82 -11.99
C LYS A 259 -1.59 -11.30 -12.18
N ALA A 260 -2.17 -11.93 -11.14
CA ALA A 260 -3.55 -12.41 -11.17
C ALA A 260 -4.56 -11.27 -11.39
N LEU A 261 -4.37 -10.12 -10.71
CA LEU A 261 -5.18 -8.91 -10.94
C LEU A 261 -5.10 -8.45 -12.40
N LEU A 262 -3.88 -8.34 -12.95
CA LEU A 262 -3.66 -7.85 -14.31
C LEU A 262 -4.20 -8.82 -15.39
N GLU A 263 -4.21 -10.12 -15.12
CA GLU A 263 -4.83 -11.13 -15.96
C GLU A 263 -6.36 -11.11 -15.89
N ALA A 264 -6.93 -10.78 -14.74
CA ALA A 264 -8.37 -10.71 -14.53
C ALA A 264 -8.99 -9.41 -15.08
N ALA A 265 -8.29 -8.28 -14.94
CA ALA A 265 -8.79 -6.95 -15.28
C ALA A 265 -9.43 -6.84 -16.68
N PRO A 266 -8.81 -7.32 -17.79
CA PRO A 266 -9.41 -7.18 -19.12
C PRO A 266 -10.71 -7.98 -19.31
N ARG A 267 -10.98 -8.96 -18.46
CA ARG A 267 -12.21 -9.79 -18.54
C ARG A 267 -13.40 -9.12 -17.89
N ILE A 268 -13.17 -8.43 -16.75
CA ILE A 268 -14.23 -7.82 -15.95
C ILE A 268 -14.48 -6.36 -16.33
N LEU A 269 -13.50 -5.67 -16.92
CA LEU A 269 -13.66 -4.28 -17.37
C LEU A 269 -14.59 -4.20 -18.58
N LYS A 270 -15.50 -3.23 -18.56
CA LYS A 270 -16.27 -2.79 -19.71
C LYS A 270 -15.36 -2.15 -20.78
N PRO A 271 -15.75 -2.16 -22.07
CA PRO A 271 -15.11 -1.29 -23.07
C PRO A 271 -15.11 0.17 -22.58
N GLY A 272 -13.96 0.85 -22.67
CA GLY A 272 -13.75 2.19 -22.11
C GLY A 272 -13.55 2.23 -20.58
N GLY A 273 -13.63 1.09 -19.89
CA GLY A 273 -13.25 0.97 -18.47
C GLY A 273 -11.74 1.05 -18.28
N ARG A 274 -11.30 1.53 -17.13
CA ARG A 274 -9.88 1.81 -16.87
C ARG A 274 -9.32 1.03 -15.70
N VAL A 275 -8.07 0.63 -15.83
CA VAL A 275 -7.26 0.09 -14.73
C VAL A 275 -6.12 1.04 -14.44
N VAL A 276 -6.00 1.44 -13.17
CA VAL A 276 -4.96 2.33 -12.64
C VAL A 276 -4.22 1.59 -11.55
N VAL A 277 -2.89 1.52 -11.67
CA VAL A 277 -2.03 0.85 -10.68
C VAL A 277 -0.94 1.80 -10.21
N ILE A 278 -0.80 1.94 -8.89
CA ILE A 278 0.31 2.65 -8.24
C ILE A 278 1.24 1.59 -7.66
N SER A 279 2.51 1.64 -8.02
CA SER A 279 3.56 0.73 -7.57
C SER A 279 4.68 1.48 -6.87
N PHE A 280 5.41 0.83 -5.95
CA PHE A 280 6.42 1.47 -5.12
C PHE A 280 7.84 0.92 -5.33
N HIS A 281 8.01 -0.13 -6.10
CA HIS A 281 9.33 -0.65 -6.46
C HIS A 281 9.39 -1.15 -7.91
N SER A 282 10.62 -1.41 -8.37
CA SER A 282 10.94 -1.75 -9.76
C SER A 282 10.26 -3.01 -10.26
N LEU A 283 10.10 -4.03 -9.42
CA LEU A 283 9.50 -5.31 -9.82
C LEU A 283 8.02 -5.15 -10.15
N GLU A 284 7.27 -4.46 -9.28
CA GLU A 284 5.86 -4.14 -9.52
C GLU A 284 5.69 -3.32 -10.80
N ASP A 285 6.42 -2.20 -10.92
CA ASP A 285 6.34 -1.32 -12.10
C ASP A 285 6.64 -2.07 -13.41
N ARG A 286 7.59 -3.02 -13.37
CA ARG A 286 7.94 -3.85 -14.52
C ARG A 286 6.79 -4.76 -14.93
N ILE A 287 6.17 -5.46 -13.96
CA ILE A 287 5.04 -6.35 -14.21
C ILE A 287 3.87 -5.57 -14.81
N VAL A 288 3.48 -4.43 -14.23
CA VAL A 288 2.39 -3.59 -14.73
C VAL A 288 2.69 -3.08 -16.14
N LYS A 289 3.90 -2.53 -16.35
CA LYS A 289 4.34 -2.03 -17.66
C LYS A 289 4.27 -3.11 -18.73
N ASP A 290 4.77 -4.30 -18.43
CA ASP A 290 4.83 -5.39 -19.41
C ASP A 290 3.44 -5.95 -19.70
N ALA A 291 2.57 -6.11 -18.68
CA ALA A 291 1.18 -6.54 -18.87
C ALA A 291 0.37 -5.55 -19.74
N PHE A 292 0.48 -4.24 -19.47
CA PHE A 292 -0.23 -3.24 -20.28
C PHE A 292 0.29 -3.19 -21.72
N ARG A 293 1.62 -3.28 -21.91
CA ARG A 293 2.23 -3.30 -23.23
C ARG A 293 1.85 -4.54 -24.03
N GLU A 294 1.81 -5.71 -23.41
CA GLU A 294 1.35 -6.94 -24.07
C GLU A 294 -0.15 -6.87 -24.36
N GLY A 295 -0.94 -6.36 -23.43
CA GLY A 295 -2.37 -6.12 -23.62
C GLY A 295 -2.66 -5.20 -24.81
N GLU A 296 -1.82 -4.17 -25.04
CA GLU A 296 -1.97 -3.28 -26.20
C GLU A 296 -1.44 -3.90 -27.48
N LYS A 297 -0.22 -4.47 -27.48
CA LYS A 297 0.46 -4.88 -28.72
C LYS A 297 0.05 -6.25 -29.19
N LYS A 298 -0.06 -7.22 -28.30
CA LYS A 298 -0.29 -8.63 -28.61
C LYS A 298 -1.77 -8.99 -28.57
N TYR A 299 -2.42 -8.67 -27.46
CA TYR A 299 -3.80 -9.13 -27.22
C TYR A 299 -4.86 -8.12 -27.66
N LYS A 300 -4.50 -6.85 -27.88
CA LYS A 300 -5.39 -5.79 -28.38
C LYS A 300 -6.60 -5.50 -27.49
N TYR A 301 -6.53 -5.81 -26.21
CA TYR A 301 -7.60 -5.52 -25.27
C TYR A 301 -7.36 -4.27 -24.43
N PHE A 302 -6.15 -3.69 -24.47
CA PHE A 302 -5.85 -2.43 -23.80
C PHE A 302 -5.33 -1.35 -24.76
N ARG A 303 -5.60 -0.10 -24.40
CA ARG A 303 -4.94 1.11 -24.87
C ARG A 303 -4.15 1.68 -23.71
N VAL A 304 -2.82 1.75 -23.79
CA VAL A 304 -1.96 2.29 -22.73
C VAL A 304 -2.12 3.80 -22.66
N LEU A 305 -2.54 4.32 -21.51
CA LEU A 305 -2.71 5.75 -21.27
C LEU A 305 -1.41 6.43 -20.79
N THR A 306 -0.53 5.67 -20.12
CA THR A 306 0.74 6.18 -19.57
C THR A 306 1.93 5.48 -20.22
N LYS A 307 2.51 6.07 -21.27
CA LYS A 307 3.74 5.54 -21.90
C LYS A 307 4.94 5.54 -20.94
N LYS A 308 5.06 6.61 -20.13
CA LYS A 308 5.98 6.70 -18.98
C LYS A 308 5.16 6.65 -17.71
N PRO A 309 5.69 6.13 -16.58
CA PRO A 309 4.97 6.20 -15.32
C PRO A 309 4.77 7.65 -14.91
N VAL A 310 3.64 7.97 -14.32
CA VAL A 310 3.42 9.24 -13.63
C VAL A 310 4.02 9.11 -12.24
N THR A 311 4.77 10.12 -11.80
CA THR A 311 5.41 10.20 -10.49
C THR A 311 4.91 11.42 -9.73
N ALA A 312 5.01 11.37 -8.42
CA ALA A 312 4.59 12.46 -7.55
C ALA A 312 5.40 13.74 -7.80
N SER A 313 4.75 14.89 -7.63
CA SER A 313 5.41 16.19 -7.66
C SER A 313 6.39 16.34 -6.49
N GLU A 314 7.34 17.28 -6.60
CA GLU A 314 8.28 17.60 -5.51
C GLU A 314 7.52 17.99 -4.24
N GLU A 315 6.47 18.79 -4.38
CA GLU A 315 5.60 19.23 -3.29
C GLU A 315 4.93 18.05 -2.55
N GLU A 316 4.48 17.03 -3.28
CA GLU A 316 3.91 15.82 -2.70
C GLU A 316 4.98 14.97 -2.02
N GLN A 317 6.16 14.84 -2.64
CA GLN A 317 7.28 14.09 -2.07
C GLN A 317 7.80 14.68 -0.76
N ASP A 318 7.74 16.00 -0.61
CA ASP A 318 8.14 16.70 0.63
C ASP A 318 7.11 16.48 1.74
N ARG A 319 5.81 16.48 1.41
CA ARG A 319 4.73 16.23 2.36
C ARG A 319 4.54 14.74 2.67
N ASN A 320 4.77 13.87 1.69
CA ASN A 320 4.62 12.42 1.82
C ASN A 320 5.85 11.70 1.27
N PRO A 321 6.83 11.34 2.12
CA PRO A 321 8.06 10.67 1.69
C PRO A 321 7.84 9.34 0.94
N ARG A 322 6.70 8.68 1.13
CA ARG A 322 6.34 7.44 0.40
C ARG A 322 6.09 7.70 -1.09
N ALA A 323 5.64 8.90 -1.44
CA ALA A 323 5.40 9.28 -2.81
C ALA A 323 6.67 9.29 -3.67
N ARG A 324 7.86 9.37 -3.06
CA ARG A 324 9.16 9.41 -3.78
C ARG A 324 9.39 8.21 -4.70
N SER A 325 8.93 7.02 -4.31
CA SER A 325 9.09 5.80 -5.10
C SER A 325 7.86 5.43 -5.93
N ALA A 326 6.76 6.14 -5.74
CA ALA A 326 5.49 5.86 -6.38
C ALA A 326 5.54 6.05 -7.90
N LYS A 327 4.94 5.11 -8.61
CA LYS A 327 4.82 5.11 -10.07
C LYS A 327 3.41 4.67 -10.45
N LEU A 328 2.65 5.59 -11.03
CA LEU A 328 1.32 5.30 -11.52
C LEU A 328 1.35 4.90 -13.00
N ARG A 329 0.66 3.82 -13.31
CA ARG A 329 0.36 3.41 -14.69
C ARG A 329 -1.13 3.19 -14.88
N ALA A 330 -1.61 3.54 -16.08
CA ALA A 330 -3.01 3.40 -16.46
C ALA A 330 -3.17 2.84 -17.87
N ALA A 331 -4.21 2.00 -18.02
CA ALA A 331 -4.64 1.49 -19.31
C ALA A 331 -6.18 1.50 -19.38
N GLU A 332 -6.71 1.59 -20.59
CA GLU A 332 -8.14 1.59 -20.89
C GLU A 332 -8.48 0.34 -21.71
N LYS A 333 -9.56 -0.33 -21.35
CA LYS A 333 -10.11 -1.47 -22.09
C LYS A 333 -10.67 -0.99 -23.44
N VAL A 334 -10.23 -1.62 -24.52
CA VAL A 334 -10.72 -1.37 -25.89
C VAL A 334 -11.96 -2.20 -26.18
#